data_947db450fca04b39d653ba62cf7829e2
#
_entry.id   947db450fca04b39d653ba62cf7829e2
#
_cell.length_a   1.000
_cell.length_b   1.000
_cell.length_c   1.000
_cell.angle_alpha   90.00
_cell.angle_beta   90.00
_cell.angle_gamma   90.00
#
_symmetry.space_group_name_H-M   'P 1'
#
loop_
_entity.id
_entity.type
_entity.pdbx_description
1 polymer ?
#
loop_
_entity_poly.entity_id
_entity_poly.type
_entity_poly.pdbx_seq_one_letter_code
_entity_poly.pdbx_strand_id
1 'polypeptide(L)'
;IAGLTLLGGEPFEYANQQGLLPLLQQTKSRFPQKNIWCFTGYLFDKDICEQMCEKWDVTREMLSYIDVLVDGKFMQELKSLNLKFKGSSNQRTILVQESLAKGSPVLLF
;
A
#
# COMPACT_ATOMS: atom_id res chain seq x y z
N ILE A 1 -7.49 -17.78 -1.11
CA ILE A 1 -6.89 -16.42 -1.10
C ILE A 1 -5.68 -16.38 -2.00
N ALA A 2 -5.61 -15.34 -2.81
CA ALA A 2 -4.51 -15.16 -3.76
C ALA A 2 -3.28 -14.46 -3.15
N GLY A 3 -3.37 -13.93 -1.94
CA GLY A 3 -2.25 -13.23 -1.35
C GLY A 3 -2.50 -12.74 0.07
N LEU A 4 -1.68 -11.81 0.52
CA LEU A 4 -1.73 -11.20 1.84
C LEU A 4 -2.35 -9.80 1.74
N THR A 5 -3.23 -9.47 2.68
CA THR A 5 -3.82 -8.12 2.78
C THR A 5 -3.48 -7.51 4.14
N LEU A 6 -2.90 -6.32 4.14
CA LEU A 6 -2.57 -5.57 5.34
C LEU A 6 -3.67 -4.58 5.64
N LEU A 7 -4.42 -4.85 6.69
CA LEU A 7 -5.52 -4.00 7.15
C LEU A 7 -5.41 -3.79 8.65
N GLY A 8 -6.35 -3.02 9.20
CA GLY A 8 -6.44 -2.75 10.63
C GLY A 8 -5.75 -1.46 10.98
N GLY A 9 -4.72 -1.45 11.80
CA GLY A 9 -3.96 -0.24 12.09
C GLY A 9 -3.30 0.32 10.84
N GLU A 10 -2.68 1.49 10.94
CA GLU A 10 -2.04 2.13 9.78
C GLU A 10 -0.68 1.46 9.48
N PRO A 11 -0.53 0.72 8.35
CA PRO A 11 0.73 0.00 8.05
C PRO A 11 1.93 0.93 7.88
N PHE A 12 1.71 2.18 7.43
CA PHE A 12 2.79 3.13 7.18
C PHE A 12 3.10 4.06 8.34
N GLU A 13 2.49 3.85 9.52
CA GLU A 13 3.03 4.47 10.73
C GLU A 13 4.43 3.91 10.97
N TYR A 14 5.38 4.77 11.29
CA TYR A 14 6.79 4.36 11.37
C TYR A 14 7.02 3.15 12.27
N ALA A 15 6.39 3.13 13.45
CA ALA A 15 6.53 2.01 14.38
C ALA A 15 6.01 0.70 13.79
N ASN A 16 4.96 0.76 12.96
CA ASN A 16 4.39 -0.42 12.32
C ASN A 16 5.23 -0.90 11.15
N GLN A 17 5.87 0.01 10.42
CA GLN A 17 6.69 -0.36 9.28
C GLN A 17 7.80 -1.32 9.68
N GLN A 18 8.47 -1.05 10.80
CA GLN A 18 9.57 -1.89 11.26
C GLN A 18 9.11 -3.30 11.63
N GLY A 19 7.90 -3.42 12.17
CA GLY A 19 7.34 -4.74 12.50
C GLY A 19 6.81 -5.49 11.29
N LEU A 20 6.32 -4.77 10.28
CA LEU A 20 5.72 -5.39 9.09
C LEU A 20 6.74 -5.84 8.05
N LEU A 21 7.89 -5.18 7.97
CA LEU A 21 8.88 -5.52 6.96
C LEU A 21 9.31 -6.99 7.00
N PRO A 22 9.64 -7.59 8.16
CA PRO A 22 9.96 -9.02 8.19
C PRO A 22 8.82 -9.91 7.70
N LEU A 23 7.56 -9.54 8.01
CA LEU A 23 6.40 -10.28 7.54
C LEU A 23 6.29 -10.25 6.02
N LEU A 24 6.50 -9.09 5.41
CA LEU A 24 6.49 -8.95 3.96
C LEU A 24 7.60 -9.75 3.30
N GLN A 25 8.80 -9.70 3.88
CA GLN A 25 9.94 -10.46 3.38
C GLN A 25 9.67 -11.96 3.40
N GLN A 26 9.14 -12.47 4.52
CA GLN A 26 8.81 -13.89 4.65
C GLN A 26 7.71 -14.31 3.70
N THR A 27 6.70 -13.48 3.51
CA THR A 27 5.59 -13.78 2.62
C THR A 27 6.07 -13.90 1.17
N LYS A 28 6.88 -12.97 0.71
CA LYS A 28 7.42 -13.03 -0.65
C LYS A 28 8.43 -14.15 -0.83
N SER A 29 9.19 -14.50 0.20
CA SER A 29 10.13 -15.61 0.14
C SER A 29 9.42 -16.95 0.03
N ARG A 30 8.34 -17.14 0.80
CA ARG A 30 7.58 -18.42 0.79
C ARG A 30 6.57 -18.52 -0.35
N PHE A 31 5.99 -17.38 -0.74
CA PHE A 31 4.92 -17.34 -1.73
C PHE A 31 5.20 -16.23 -2.74
N PRO A 32 6.26 -16.37 -3.56
CA PRO A 32 6.67 -15.28 -4.47
C PRO A 32 5.64 -14.95 -5.55
N GLN A 33 4.71 -15.83 -5.82
CA GLN A 33 3.67 -15.63 -6.82
C GLN A 33 2.39 -15.02 -6.26
N LYS A 34 2.31 -14.85 -4.92
CA LYS A 34 1.13 -14.27 -4.29
C LYS A 34 1.27 -12.75 -4.23
N ASN A 35 0.16 -12.06 -4.41
CA ASN A 35 0.11 -10.61 -4.34
C ASN A 35 -0.04 -10.12 -2.92
N ILE A 36 0.58 -8.99 -2.61
CA ILE A 36 0.43 -8.33 -1.32
C ILE A 36 -0.34 -7.04 -1.57
N TRP A 37 -1.48 -6.90 -0.88
CA TRP A 37 -2.33 -5.72 -0.91
C TRP A 37 -2.19 -4.97 0.41
N CYS A 38 -2.07 -3.66 0.35
CA CYS A 38 -1.93 -2.83 1.54
C CYS A 38 -2.92 -1.68 1.48
N PHE A 39 -3.60 -1.43 2.60
CA PHE A 39 -4.53 -0.31 2.75
C PHE A 39 -3.91 0.71 3.68
N THR A 40 -3.83 1.97 3.24
CA THR A 40 -3.24 3.05 4.04
C THR A 40 -4.09 4.31 3.95
N GLY A 41 -4.07 5.11 5.01
CA GLY A 41 -4.70 6.43 5.01
C GLY A 41 -3.81 7.53 4.42
N TYR A 42 -2.53 7.23 4.16
CA TYR A 42 -1.61 8.18 3.55
C TYR A 42 -1.74 8.16 2.03
N LEU A 43 -1.25 9.21 1.37
CA LEU A 43 -1.21 9.27 -0.09
C LEU A 43 0.11 8.68 -0.59
N PHE A 44 0.03 7.80 -1.59
CA PHE A 44 1.20 7.09 -2.11
C PHE A 44 2.28 8.05 -2.61
N ASP A 45 1.89 9.01 -3.44
CA ASP A 45 2.84 9.93 -4.05
C ASP A 45 3.31 11.02 -3.09
N LYS A 46 2.38 11.68 -2.40
CA LYS A 46 2.71 12.86 -1.58
C LYS A 46 3.25 12.52 -0.20
N ASP A 47 2.67 11.51 0.45
CA ASP A 47 3.07 11.18 1.81
C ASP A 47 4.13 10.09 1.84
N ILE A 48 3.94 9.02 1.09
CA ILE A 48 4.81 7.84 1.16
C ILE A 48 6.06 8.06 0.31
N CYS A 49 5.92 8.35 -0.97
CA CYS A 49 7.08 8.50 -1.86
C CYS A 49 7.86 9.78 -1.61
N GLU A 50 7.18 10.90 -1.46
CA GLU A 50 7.86 12.19 -1.33
C GLU A 50 8.41 12.46 0.06
N GLN A 51 7.80 11.91 1.11
CA GLN A 51 8.21 12.19 2.49
C GLN A 51 8.80 10.98 3.18
N MET A 52 8.06 9.87 3.27
CA MET A 52 8.51 8.71 4.04
C MET A 52 9.71 8.00 3.42
N CYS A 53 9.72 7.83 2.10
CA CYS A 53 10.84 7.19 1.42
C CYS A 53 12.12 8.01 1.53
N GLU A 54 11.99 9.33 1.62
CA GLU A 54 13.15 10.21 1.81
C GLU A 54 13.72 10.15 3.22
N LYS A 55 12.86 9.86 4.21
CA LYS A 55 13.28 9.82 5.62
C LYS A 55 13.71 8.43 6.06
N TRP A 56 13.06 7.38 5.56
CA TRP A 56 13.22 6.03 6.11
C TRP A 56 13.42 5.01 5.00
N ASP A 57 14.53 4.28 5.05
CA ASP A 57 14.82 3.20 4.10
C ASP A 57 13.81 2.06 4.23
N VAL A 58 13.26 1.82 5.43
CA VAL A 58 12.26 0.78 5.66
C VAL A 58 11.02 0.98 4.79
N THR A 59 10.64 2.24 4.53
CA THR A 59 9.49 2.53 3.68
C THR A 59 9.74 2.07 2.24
N ARG A 60 10.93 2.34 1.72
CA ARG A 60 11.30 1.87 0.36
C ARG A 60 11.31 0.36 0.28
N GLU A 61 11.83 -0.30 1.30
CA GLU A 61 11.84 -1.76 1.33
C GLU A 61 10.43 -2.34 1.40
N MET A 62 9.55 -1.76 2.20
CA MET A 62 8.14 -2.20 2.25
C MET A 62 7.49 -2.09 0.89
N LEU A 63 7.65 -0.95 0.22
CA LEU A 63 7.05 -0.74 -1.10
C LEU A 63 7.54 -1.76 -2.12
N SER A 64 8.78 -2.22 -2.01
CA SER A 64 9.32 -3.21 -2.94
C SER A 64 8.60 -4.57 -2.85
N TYR A 65 7.90 -4.85 -1.75
CA TYR A 65 7.16 -6.10 -1.55
C TYR A 65 5.66 -5.97 -1.76
N ILE A 66 5.14 -4.75 -1.86
CA ILE A 66 3.70 -4.51 -2.01
C ILE A 66 3.34 -4.44 -3.50
N ASP A 67 2.32 -5.19 -3.89
CA ASP A 67 1.87 -5.22 -5.29
C ASP A 67 0.78 -4.19 -5.55
N VAL A 68 -0.19 -4.09 -4.64
CA VAL A 68 -1.31 -3.16 -4.79
C VAL A 68 -1.48 -2.37 -3.50
N LEU A 69 -1.60 -1.06 -3.62
CA LEU A 69 -1.82 -0.17 -2.49
C LEU A 69 -3.12 0.60 -2.69
N VAL A 70 -4.04 0.46 -1.74
CA VAL A 70 -5.24 1.31 -1.69
C VAL A 70 -4.90 2.47 -0.77
N ASP A 71 -4.73 3.66 -1.34
CA ASP A 71 -4.28 4.83 -0.60
C ASP A 71 -5.39 5.84 -0.35
N GLY A 72 -5.10 6.78 0.54
CA GLY A 72 -6.03 7.85 0.88
C GLY A 72 -6.89 7.50 2.09
N LYS A 73 -7.20 8.52 2.88
CA LYS A 73 -7.97 8.34 4.10
C LYS A 73 -9.41 7.93 3.77
N PHE A 74 -9.92 6.90 4.47
CA PHE A 74 -11.33 6.53 4.34
C PHE A 74 -12.22 7.69 4.79
N MET A 75 -13.18 8.08 3.96
CA MET A 75 -14.13 9.14 4.25
C MET A 75 -15.55 8.58 4.19
N GLN A 76 -16.24 8.60 5.33
CA GLN A 76 -17.57 8.00 5.46
C GLN A 76 -18.58 8.59 4.48
N GLU A 77 -18.54 9.90 4.25
CA GLU A 77 -19.45 10.58 3.35
C GLU A 77 -19.24 10.24 1.88
N LEU A 78 -18.11 9.63 1.55
CA LEU A 78 -17.79 9.19 0.19
C LEU A 78 -17.92 7.67 0.02
N LYS A 79 -18.39 6.98 1.05
CA LYS A 79 -18.57 5.53 1.02
C LYS A 79 -19.63 5.14 -0.01
N SER A 80 -19.36 4.07 -0.75
CA SER A 80 -20.31 3.52 -1.73
C SER A 80 -20.15 2.01 -1.81
N LEU A 81 -21.26 1.30 -1.92
CA LEU A 81 -21.27 -0.14 -2.08
C LEU A 81 -20.79 -0.58 -3.47
N ASN A 82 -20.71 0.35 -4.41
CA ASN A 82 -20.28 0.06 -5.77
C ASN A 82 -18.78 0.21 -5.98
N LEU A 83 -18.03 0.63 -4.95
CA LEU A 83 -16.60 0.79 -5.06
C LEU A 83 -15.90 -0.56 -5.01
N LYS A 84 -14.96 -0.79 -5.94
CA LYS A 84 -14.18 -2.02 -6.01
C LYS A 84 -12.90 -1.88 -5.19
N PHE A 85 -12.72 -2.76 -4.21
CA PHE A 85 -11.47 -2.88 -3.44
C PHE A 85 -11.02 -1.61 -2.73
N LYS A 86 -11.96 -0.71 -2.42
CA LYS A 86 -11.69 0.49 -1.63
C LYS A 86 -12.93 0.89 -0.84
N GLY A 87 -12.75 1.65 0.24
CA GLY A 87 -13.84 1.99 1.15
C GLY A 87 -14.57 3.28 0.82
N SER A 88 -13.93 4.21 0.10
CA SER A 88 -14.53 5.49 -0.26
C SER A 88 -14.00 5.98 -1.60
N SER A 89 -14.75 6.88 -2.25
CA SER A 89 -14.44 7.30 -3.62
C SER A 89 -13.15 8.10 -3.75
N ASN A 90 -12.65 8.69 -2.66
CA ASN A 90 -11.39 9.42 -2.67
C ASN A 90 -10.16 8.51 -2.65
N GLN A 91 -10.33 7.24 -2.33
CA GLN A 91 -9.22 6.29 -2.29
C GLN A 91 -8.87 5.79 -3.69
N ARG A 92 -7.59 5.53 -3.91
CA ARG A 92 -7.08 5.03 -5.20
C ARG A 92 -6.55 3.62 -5.03
N THR A 93 -6.71 2.78 -6.05
CA THR A 93 -6.12 1.44 -6.08
C THR A 93 -4.92 1.48 -7.01
N ILE A 94 -3.72 1.41 -6.44
CA ILE A 94 -2.47 1.71 -7.13
C ILE A 94 -1.65 0.44 -7.36
N LEU A 95 -1.16 0.27 -8.59
CA LEU A 95 -0.20 -0.78 -8.94
C LEU A 95 1.19 -0.29 -8.54
N VAL A 96 1.71 -0.77 -7.41
CA VAL A 96 2.90 -0.19 -6.78
C VAL A 96 4.17 -0.33 -7.64
N GLN A 97 4.46 -1.53 -8.13
CA GLN A 97 5.70 -1.76 -8.87
C GLN A 97 5.73 -0.96 -10.17
N GLU A 98 4.61 -0.90 -10.86
CA GLU A 98 4.50 -0.12 -12.09
C GLU A 98 4.59 1.38 -11.80
N SER A 99 4.04 1.82 -10.68
CA SER A 99 4.12 3.22 -10.25
C SER A 99 5.54 3.62 -9.92
N LEU A 100 6.28 2.76 -9.23
CA LEU A 100 7.68 3.04 -8.89
C LEU A 100 8.54 3.12 -10.15
N ALA A 101 8.30 2.24 -11.11
CA ALA A 101 9.04 2.25 -12.37
C ALA A 101 8.74 3.48 -13.21
N LYS A 102 7.48 3.94 -13.21
CA LYS A 102 7.05 5.10 -13.99
C LYS A 102 7.40 6.42 -13.32
N GLY A 103 7.49 6.44 -11.99
CA GLY A 103 7.72 7.67 -11.22
C GLY A 103 6.44 8.44 -10.93
N SER A 104 5.28 7.87 -11.17
CA SER A 104 3.97 8.47 -10.83
C SER A 104 2.93 7.37 -10.61
N PRO A 105 1.82 7.66 -9.92
CA PRO A 105 0.82 6.63 -9.61
C PRO A 105 0.21 6.02 -10.88
N VAL A 106 0.19 4.69 -10.93
CA VAL A 106 -0.49 3.92 -11.97
C VAL A 106 -1.65 3.20 -11.32
N LEU A 107 -2.86 3.49 -11.76
CA LEU A 107 -4.07 2.97 -11.13
C LEU A 107 -4.48 1.63 -11.73
N LEU A 108 -4.97 0.72 -10.87
CA LEU A 108 -5.55 -0.54 -11.31
C LEU A 108 -6.93 -0.32 -11.97
N PHE A 109 -7.66 0.67 -11.47
CA PHE A 109 -8.99 1.02 -11.98
C PHE A 109 -9.05 2.47 -12.40
#